data_f146c6fb28e66a5565c28fede9702070
#
_entry.id   f146c6fb28e66a5565c28fede9702070
#
_cell.length_a   1.000
_cell.length_b   1.000
_cell.length_c   1.000
_cell.angle_alpha   90.00
_cell.angle_beta   90.00
_cell.angle_gamma   90.00
#
_symmetry.space_group_name_H-M   'P 1'
#
loop_
_entity.id
_entity.type
_entity.pdbx_description
1 polymer ?
#
loop_
_entity_poly.entity_id
_entity_poly.type
_entity_poly.pdbx_seq_one_letter_code
_entity_poly.pdbx_strand_id
1 'polypeptide(L)'
;MKAQSHPPQTAITPALWLPYQLYKWLIIVPVLLLSTSIIGTMIIALCFLGLANWASRVLASLWARLNATVMLMQVKIEGRARLRPGQSYVLAANHLSLVDIYVLYGFTRLDLKWVMKQELRKVPVLGLACELMGHIYVDRSNSDAARASISKARERITDDMCVVFFPEGTRSRTTELRPFKKGAFRMAADLNIPVVPVSVHNTNRVLPSDTLDWRPGPVKLVFHEPIEITPETDIAALSEHTREIISNALKA
;
A
#
# COMPACT_ATOMS: atom_id res chain seq x y z
N MET A 1 15.53 -29.22 4.98
CA MET A 1 15.17 -27.83 4.62
C MET A 1 15.89 -27.45 3.35
N LYS A 2 15.26 -27.51 2.17
CA LYS A 2 15.83 -27.05 0.90
C LYS A 2 15.64 -25.55 0.84
N ALA A 3 16.73 -24.78 0.76
CA ALA A 3 16.70 -23.38 0.45
C ALA A 3 16.03 -23.22 -0.92
N GLN A 4 14.83 -22.62 -0.95
CA GLN A 4 14.17 -22.26 -2.19
C GLN A 4 14.99 -21.14 -2.83
N SER A 5 15.58 -21.43 -3.98
CA SER A 5 16.30 -20.49 -4.80
C SER A 5 15.36 -19.34 -5.19
N HIS A 6 15.69 -18.13 -4.77
CA HIS A 6 15.05 -16.94 -5.30
C HIS A 6 15.19 -16.95 -6.83
N PRO A 7 14.12 -16.65 -7.60
CA PRO A 7 14.25 -16.48 -9.04
C PRO A 7 15.31 -15.41 -9.33
N PRO A 8 16.06 -15.53 -10.43
CA PRO A 8 17.19 -14.66 -10.71
C PRO A 8 16.74 -13.19 -10.64
N GLN A 9 17.33 -12.47 -9.71
CA GLN A 9 17.20 -11.03 -9.63
C GLN A 9 17.73 -10.47 -10.94
N THR A 10 17.05 -9.48 -11.53
CA THR A 10 17.63 -8.72 -12.65
C THR A 10 18.91 -8.07 -12.14
N ALA A 11 20.01 -8.79 -12.27
CA ALA A 11 21.30 -8.31 -11.84
C ALA A 11 21.66 -7.15 -12.75
N ILE A 12 21.88 -5.98 -12.16
CA ILE A 12 22.50 -4.87 -12.87
C ILE A 12 23.86 -5.40 -13.35
N THR A 13 24.12 -5.33 -14.65
CA THR A 13 25.40 -5.81 -15.19
C THR A 13 26.55 -5.10 -14.45
N PRO A 14 27.69 -5.77 -14.20
CA PRO A 14 28.80 -5.14 -13.48
C PRO A 14 29.23 -3.79 -14.06
N ALA A 15 29.15 -3.62 -15.38
CA ALA A 15 29.45 -2.35 -16.06
C ALA A 15 28.46 -1.21 -15.69
N LEU A 16 27.22 -1.51 -15.39
CA LEU A 16 26.19 -0.53 -15.01
C LEU A 16 26.05 -0.34 -13.50
N TRP A 17 26.75 -1.14 -12.69
CA TRP A 17 26.60 -1.08 -11.24
C TRP A 17 27.00 0.28 -10.65
N LEU A 18 28.19 0.79 -11.00
CA LEU A 18 28.67 2.07 -10.50
C LEU A 18 27.82 3.26 -11.00
N PRO A 19 27.49 3.41 -12.29
CA PRO A 19 26.56 4.44 -12.75
C PRO A 19 25.21 4.38 -12.04
N TYR A 20 24.70 3.18 -11.77
CA TYR A 20 23.43 3.04 -11.07
C TYR A 20 23.53 3.43 -9.58
N GLN A 21 24.65 3.14 -8.89
CA GLN A 21 24.85 3.61 -7.52
C GLN A 21 24.93 5.14 -7.48
N LEU A 22 25.60 5.79 -8.43
CA LEU A 22 25.60 7.24 -8.54
C LEU A 22 24.19 7.80 -8.76
N TYR A 23 23.42 7.22 -9.69
CA TYR A 23 22.03 7.58 -9.91
C TYR A 23 21.19 7.42 -8.64
N LYS A 24 21.31 6.31 -7.93
CA LYS A 24 20.58 6.07 -6.68
C LYS A 24 20.85 7.15 -5.63
N TRP A 25 22.11 7.45 -5.36
CA TRP A 25 22.47 8.35 -4.29
C TRP A 25 22.36 9.84 -4.67
N LEU A 26 22.54 10.18 -5.95
CA LEU A 26 22.47 11.57 -6.42
C LEU A 26 21.08 11.96 -6.94
N ILE A 27 20.22 11.02 -7.31
CA ILE A 27 18.90 11.30 -7.86
C ILE A 27 17.79 10.66 -7.01
N ILE A 28 17.74 9.33 -6.86
CA ILE A 28 16.61 8.66 -6.19
C ILE A 28 16.47 9.16 -4.74
N VAL A 29 17.54 9.13 -3.97
CA VAL A 29 17.48 9.50 -2.55
C VAL A 29 17.16 11.00 -2.35
N PRO A 30 17.85 11.95 -3.02
CA PRO A 30 17.49 13.36 -2.91
C PRO A 30 16.06 13.68 -3.39
N VAL A 31 15.61 13.11 -4.51
CA VAL A 31 14.25 13.32 -4.99
C VAL A 31 13.23 12.77 -4.00
N LEU A 32 13.46 11.60 -3.41
CA LEU A 32 12.57 11.04 -2.38
C LEU A 32 12.47 11.97 -1.17
N LEU A 33 13.58 12.47 -0.66
CA LEU A 33 13.61 13.35 0.51
C LEU A 33 12.97 14.71 0.21
N LEU A 34 13.35 15.34 -0.90
CA LEU A 34 12.83 16.65 -1.30
C LEU A 34 11.34 16.59 -1.66
N SER A 35 10.92 15.60 -2.45
CA SER A 35 9.51 15.45 -2.82
C SER A 35 8.64 15.17 -1.60
N THR A 36 9.11 14.34 -0.66
CA THR A 36 8.39 14.07 0.59
C THR A 36 8.27 15.34 1.44
N SER A 37 9.33 16.14 1.55
CA SER A 37 9.31 17.38 2.31
C SER A 37 8.42 18.44 1.65
N ILE A 38 8.60 18.69 0.36
CA ILE A 38 7.86 19.74 -0.37
C ILE A 38 6.39 19.36 -0.50
N ILE A 39 6.09 18.20 -1.08
CA ILE A 39 4.70 17.78 -1.32
C ILE A 39 3.99 17.52 0.01
N GLY A 40 4.67 16.94 0.99
CA GLY A 40 4.11 16.74 2.33
C GLY A 40 3.75 18.06 3.02
N THR A 41 4.59 19.10 2.91
CA THR A 41 4.29 20.44 3.44
C THR A 41 3.11 21.08 2.69
N MET A 42 3.04 20.91 1.38
CA MET A 42 1.88 21.38 0.58
C MET A 42 0.58 20.67 1.02
N ILE A 43 0.65 19.35 1.24
CA ILE A 43 -0.49 18.57 1.75
C ILE A 43 -0.95 19.12 3.09
N ILE A 44 -0.02 19.35 4.04
CA ILE A 44 -0.34 19.91 5.35
C ILE A 44 -1.05 21.26 5.21
N ALA A 45 -0.52 22.17 4.40
CA ALA A 45 -1.12 23.49 4.17
C ALA A 45 -2.53 23.38 3.59
N LEU A 46 -2.75 22.51 2.58
CA LEU A 46 -4.06 22.29 1.99
C LEU A 46 -5.06 21.62 2.95
N CYS A 47 -4.59 20.73 3.82
CA CYS A 47 -5.44 20.16 4.85
C CYS A 47 -5.98 21.21 5.83
N PHE A 48 -5.15 22.19 6.22
CA PHE A 48 -5.61 23.33 7.04
C PHE A 48 -6.62 24.22 6.32
N LEU A 49 -6.62 24.23 4.99
CA LEU A 49 -7.62 24.93 4.16
C LEU A 49 -8.87 24.06 3.88
N GLY A 50 -9.02 22.89 4.53
CA GLY A 50 -10.18 22.02 4.34
C GLY A 50 -10.11 21.13 3.07
N LEU A 51 -8.98 21.10 2.36
CA LEU A 51 -8.81 20.39 1.09
C LEU A 51 -8.12 19.02 1.24
N ALA A 52 -8.29 18.35 2.39
CA ALA A 52 -7.62 17.10 2.72
C ALA A 52 -7.87 15.98 1.68
N ASN A 53 -9.11 15.79 1.24
CA ASN A 53 -9.46 14.75 0.27
C ASN A 53 -8.85 15.05 -1.11
N TRP A 54 -8.84 16.30 -1.54
CA TRP A 54 -8.18 16.72 -2.78
C TRP A 54 -6.67 16.49 -2.70
N ALA A 55 -6.04 16.91 -1.61
CA ALA A 55 -4.61 16.72 -1.38
C ALA A 55 -4.22 15.23 -1.37
N SER A 56 -5.03 14.36 -0.73
CA SER A 56 -4.85 12.92 -0.73
C SER A 56 -4.94 12.33 -2.15
N ARG A 57 -5.96 12.69 -2.92
CA ARG A 57 -6.17 12.14 -4.28
C ARG A 57 -5.13 12.64 -5.28
N VAL A 58 -4.75 13.92 -5.21
CA VAL A 58 -3.91 14.57 -6.24
C VAL A 58 -2.45 14.61 -5.82
N LEU A 59 -2.12 15.29 -4.71
CA LEU A 59 -0.72 15.51 -4.36
C LEU A 59 -0.03 14.23 -3.89
N ALA A 60 -0.69 13.41 -3.07
CA ALA A 60 -0.09 12.16 -2.64
C ALA A 60 0.05 11.15 -3.81
N SER A 61 -0.90 11.16 -4.76
CA SER A 61 -0.76 10.38 -5.99
C SER A 61 0.39 10.89 -6.87
N LEU A 62 0.55 12.20 -7.00
CA LEU A 62 1.66 12.81 -7.72
C LEU A 62 3.01 12.46 -7.08
N TRP A 63 3.12 12.57 -5.75
CA TRP A 63 4.30 12.17 -5.00
C TRP A 63 4.67 10.72 -5.25
N ALA A 64 3.68 9.83 -5.20
CA ALA A 64 3.90 8.40 -5.40
C ALA A 64 4.35 8.08 -6.84
N ARG A 65 3.73 8.72 -7.85
CA ARG A 65 4.12 8.56 -9.26
C ARG A 65 5.51 9.11 -9.52
N LEU A 66 5.84 10.31 -9.02
CA LEU A 66 7.15 10.89 -9.16
C LEU A 66 8.24 9.94 -8.65
N ASN A 67 8.06 9.42 -7.43
CA ASN A 67 9.03 8.51 -6.83
C ASN A 67 9.11 7.17 -7.58
N ALA A 68 7.97 6.59 -8.00
CA ALA A 68 7.95 5.38 -8.82
C ALA A 68 8.68 5.58 -10.16
N THR A 69 8.50 6.73 -10.82
CA THR A 69 9.16 7.06 -12.09
C THR A 69 10.67 7.22 -11.90
N VAL A 70 11.09 7.96 -10.88
CA VAL A 70 12.52 8.14 -10.57
C VAL A 70 13.18 6.83 -10.16
N MET A 71 12.45 5.90 -9.53
CA MET A 71 12.93 4.54 -9.25
C MET A 71 12.92 3.63 -10.48
N LEU A 72 12.53 4.15 -11.66
CA LEU A 72 12.46 3.40 -12.93
C LEU A 72 11.53 2.18 -12.85
N MET A 73 10.43 2.32 -12.09
CA MET A 73 9.40 1.29 -11.96
C MET A 73 8.47 1.31 -13.20
N GLN A 74 8.26 0.16 -13.79
CA GLN A 74 7.31 -0.03 -14.89
C GLN A 74 6.02 -0.62 -14.31
N VAL A 75 5.04 0.24 -14.00
CA VAL A 75 3.83 -0.17 -13.29
C VAL A 75 2.73 -0.55 -14.27
N LYS A 76 2.26 -1.81 -14.20
CA LYS A 76 1.10 -2.32 -14.93
C LYS A 76 -0.06 -2.55 -13.96
N ILE A 77 -1.27 -2.13 -14.34
CA ILE A 77 -2.48 -2.32 -13.54
C ILE A 77 -3.48 -3.15 -14.33
N GLU A 78 -4.05 -4.15 -13.67
CA GLU A 78 -5.07 -5.04 -14.21
C GLU A 78 -6.31 -5.03 -13.30
N GLY A 79 -7.48 -5.28 -13.86
CA GLY A 79 -8.73 -5.48 -13.12
C GLY A 79 -9.36 -4.23 -12.52
N ARG A 80 -8.82 -3.04 -12.74
CA ARG A 80 -9.39 -1.80 -12.16
C ARG A 80 -10.82 -1.52 -12.59
N ALA A 81 -11.22 -1.94 -13.79
CA ALA A 81 -12.58 -1.80 -14.30
C ALA A 81 -13.64 -2.59 -13.49
N ARG A 82 -13.21 -3.49 -12.60
CA ARG A 82 -14.09 -4.21 -11.66
C ARG A 82 -14.60 -3.33 -10.52
N LEU A 83 -13.92 -2.21 -10.27
CA LEU A 83 -14.32 -1.28 -9.23
C LEU A 83 -15.37 -0.31 -9.76
N ARG A 84 -16.49 -0.18 -9.05
CA ARG A 84 -17.56 0.77 -9.38
C ARG A 84 -17.14 2.18 -8.98
N PRO A 85 -17.28 3.19 -9.86
CA PRO A 85 -17.05 4.58 -9.48
C PRO A 85 -17.95 5.01 -8.31
N GLY A 86 -17.41 5.79 -7.39
CA GLY A 86 -18.18 6.30 -6.24
C GLY A 86 -18.40 5.31 -5.11
N GLN A 87 -17.94 4.06 -5.23
CA GLN A 87 -18.09 3.06 -4.19
C GLN A 87 -16.84 2.97 -3.31
N SER A 88 -17.08 2.89 -1.99
CA SER A 88 -16.04 2.59 -1.00
C SER A 88 -15.69 1.11 -0.95
N TYR A 89 -14.43 0.81 -0.66
CA TYR A 89 -13.92 -0.55 -0.55
C TYR A 89 -12.92 -0.69 0.58
N VAL A 90 -12.83 -1.89 1.13
CA VAL A 90 -11.63 -2.33 1.85
C VAL A 90 -10.72 -3.06 0.87
N LEU A 91 -9.56 -2.46 0.58
CA LEU A 91 -8.53 -3.08 -0.25
C LEU A 91 -7.62 -3.94 0.62
N ALA A 92 -7.68 -5.25 0.46
CA ALA A 92 -6.81 -6.19 1.15
C ALA A 92 -5.68 -6.61 0.22
N ALA A 93 -4.47 -6.10 0.45
CA ALA A 93 -3.31 -6.33 -0.41
C ALA A 93 -2.22 -7.14 0.30
N ASN A 94 -1.47 -7.96 -0.42
CA ASN A 94 -0.22 -8.51 0.08
C ASN A 94 0.85 -7.43 0.19
N HIS A 95 1.83 -7.61 1.07
CA HIS A 95 2.86 -6.60 1.37
C HIS A 95 4.26 -7.18 1.20
N LEU A 96 4.94 -6.79 0.13
CA LEU A 96 6.26 -7.30 -0.23
C LEU A 96 7.38 -6.28 -0.02
N SER A 97 7.05 -4.97 -0.11
CA SER A 97 8.05 -3.91 -0.13
C SER A 97 7.48 -2.58 0.34
N LEU A 98 8.35 -1.64 0.70
CA LEU A 98 7.96 -0.24 0.91
C LEU A 98 7.42 0.42 -0.36
N VAL A 99 7.86 -0.01 -1.52
CA VAL A 99 7.40 0.56 -2.81
C VAL A 99 5.98 0.13 -3.19
N ASP A 100 5.34 -0.82 -2.47
CA ASP A 100 3.91 -1.12 -2.61
C ASP A 100 3.05 0.13 -2.44
N ILE A 101 3.49 1.04 -1.55
CA ILE A 101 2.80 2.31 -1.29
C ILE A 101 2.78 3.19 -2.55
N TYR A 102 3.91 3.28 -3.28
CA TYR A 102 3.97 4.08 -4.51
C TYR A 102 3.09 3.50 -5.60
N VAL A 103 3.03 2.17 -5.71
CA VAL A 103 2.19 1.49 -6.71
C VAL A 103 0.71 1.71 -6.41
N LEU A 104 0.29 1.45 -5.18
CA LEU A 104 -1.11 1.62 -4.77
C LEU A 104 -1.51 3.09 -4.82
N TYR A 105 -0.75 4.00 -4.20
CA TYR A 105 -1.12 5.41 -4.13
C TYR A 105 -1.08 6.10 -5.49
N GLY A 106 -0.01 5.87 -6.25
CA GLY A 106 0.22 6.57 -7.50
C GLY A 106 -0.69 6.14 -8.64
N PHE A 107 -1.17 4.90 -8.65
CA PHE A 107 -1.73 4.34 -9.88
C PHE A 107 -3.16 3.84 -9.76
N THR A 108 -3.75 3.79 -8.55
CA THR A 108 -5.15 3.35 -8.37
C THR A 108 -6.17 4.40 -8.73
N ARG A 109 -5.86 5.69 -8.58
CA ARG A 109 -6.77 6.84 -8.71
C ARG A 109 -7.96 6.79 -7.74
N LEU A 110 -7.78 6.16 -6.60
CA LEU A 110 -8.76 6.06 -5.51
C LEU A 110 -8.35 7.00 -4.37
N ASP A 111 -9.32 7.43 -3.56
CA ASP A 111 -9.01 8.10 -2.30
C ASP A 111 -8.65 7.05 -1.24
N LEU A 112 -7.35 6.86 -1.02
CA LEU A 112 -6.84 5.81 -0.15
C LEU A 112 -6.63 6.31 1.27
N LYS A 113 -7.22 5.63 2.23
CA LYS A 113 -6.93 5.77 3.65
C LYS A 113 -6.14 4.55 4.12
N TRP A 114 -4.92 4.76 4.57
CA TRP A 114 -3.99 3.68 4.93
C TRP A 114 -4.12 3.28 6.38
N VAL A 115 -4.11 1.98 6.65
CA VAL A 115 -3.89 1.46 8.00
C VAL A 115 -2.39 1.24 8.18
N MET A 116 -1.75 2.10 8.96
CA MET A 116 -0.31 2.20 9.06
C MET A 116 0.19 2.10 10.51
N LYS A 117 1.50 1.81 10.65
CA LYS A 117 2.16 1.65 11.94
C LYS A 117 2.21 3.00 12.68
N GLN A 118 1.83 3.01 13.99
CA GLN A 118 1.75 4.27 14.76
C GLN A 118 3.08 5.02 14.87
N GLU A 119 4.23 4.33 14.81
CA GLU A 119 5.54 4.97 14.89
C GLU A 119 5.83 5.91 13.71
N LEU A 120 5.17 5.69 12.57
CA LEU A 120 5.27 6.58 11.40
C LEU A 120 4.70 7.98 11.68
N ARG A 121 3.85 8.13 12.70
CA ARG A 121 3.34 9.42 13.16
C ARG A 121 4.47 10.37 13.62
N LYS A 122 5.59 9.80 14.07
CA LYS A 122 6.75 10.57 14.56
C LYS A 122 7.70 11.03 13.44
N VAL A 123 7.47 10.56 12.20
CA VAL A 123 8.31 10.97 11.06
C VAL A 123 7.96 12.40 10.67
N PRO A 124 8.93 13.33 10.67
CA PRO A 124 8.67 14.73 10.33
C PRO A 124 7.98 14.85 8.96
N VAL A 125 7.08 15.82 8.83
CA VAL A 125 6.26 16.09 7.65
C VAL A 125 5.33 14.93 7.30
N LEU A 126 5.86 13.73 7.07
CA LEU A 126 5.09 12.54 6.67
C LEU A 126 4.00 12.20 7.70
N GLY A 127 4.36 12.16 8.99
CA GLY A 127 3.43 11.81 10.06
C GLY A 127 2.25 12.76 10.13
N LEU A 128 2.51 14.07 10.17
CA LEU A 128 1.44 15.07 10.21
C LEU A 128 0.60 15.08 8.93
N ALA A 129 1.22 15.01 7.75
CA ALA A 129 0.49 14.95 6.48
C ALA A 129 -0.47 13.75 6.43
N CYS A 130 0.01 12.56 6.80
CA CYS A 130 -0.80 11.34 6.86
C CYS A 130 -1.96 11.46 7.87
N GLU A 131 -1.72 12.07 9.03
CA GLU A 131 -2.76 12.29 10.05
C GLU A 131 -3.86 13.22 9.53
N LEU A 132 -3.48 14.34 8.95
CA LEU A 132 -4.41 15.34 8.42
C LEU A 132 -5.19 14.82 7.20
N MET A 133 -4.60 13.93 6.39
CA MET A 133 -5.31 13.21 5.31
C MET A 133 -6.26 12.12 5.81
N GLY A 134 -6.32 11.86 7.13
CA GLY A 134 -7.25 10.88 7.71
C GLY A 134 -6.74 9.43 7.66
N HIS A 135 -5.44 9.19 7.52
CA HIS A 135 -4.89 7.84 7.62
C HIS A 135 -5.01 7.29 9.04
N ILE A 136 -5.06 5.97 9.16
CA ILE A 136 -5.38 5.25 10.39
C ILE A 136 -4.09 4.71 11.00
N TYR A 137 -3.66 5.29 12.11
CA TYR A 137 -2.51 4.80 12.86
C TYR A 137 -2.92 3.70 13.83
N VAL A 138 -2.21 2.58 13.78
CA VAL A 138 -2.47 1.42 14.65
C VAL A 138 -1.22 0.99 15.41
N ASP A 139 -1.41 0.67 16.68
CA ASP A 139 -0.41 -0.05 17.46
C ASP A 139 -0.51 -1.54 17.12
N ARG A 140 0.48 -2.04 16.37
CA ARG A 140 0.51 -3.43 15.94
C ARG A 140 0.94 -4.41 17.04
N SER A 141 1.48 -3.89 18.14
CA SER A 141 1.87 -4.69 19.32
C SER A 141 0.70 -4.94 20.26
N ASN A 142 -0.34 -4.10 20.20
CA ASN A 142 -1.54 -4.21 21.02
C ASN A 142 -2.78 -4.37 20.15
N SER A 143 -3.36 -5.59 20.17
CA SER A 143 -4.51 -5.93 19.34
C SER A 143 -5.78 -5.14 19.70
N ASP A 144 -5.95 -4.79 20.97
CA ASP A 144 -7.15 -4.08 21.42
C ASP A 144 -7.05 -2.58 21.09
N ALA A 145 -5.85 -1.97 21.26
CA ALA A 145 -5.59 -0.61 20.82
C ALA A 145 -5.71 -0.49 19.29
N ALA A 146 -5.22 -1.47 18.52
CA ALA A 146 -5.38 -1.51 17.07
C ALA A 146 -6.86 -1.58 16.67
N ARG A 147 -7.65 -2.43 17.36
CA ARG A 147 -9.09 -2.55 17.13
C ARG A 147 -9.84 -1.26 17.43
N ALA A 148 -9.52 -0.62 18.56
CA ALA A 148 -10.12 0.67 18.94
C ALA A 148 -9.81 1.76 17.91
N SER A 149 -8.56 1.84 17.42
CA SER A 149 -8.15 2.79 16.38
C SER A 149 -8.91 2.59 15.07
N ILE A 150 -9.08 1.33 14.63
CA ILE A 150 -9.83 0.97 13.43
C ILE A 150 -11.32 1.31 13.62
N SER A 151 -11.91 0.98 14.77
CA SER A 151 -13.31 1.29 15.09
C SER A 151 -13.59 2.79 15.05
N LYS A 152 -12.71 3.60 15.67
CA LYS A 152 -12.82 5.07 15.64
C LYS A 152 -12.71 5.66 14.24
N ALA A 153 -11.96 5.03 13.36
CA ALA A 153 -11.78 5.51 11.99
C ALA A 153 -13.04 5.31 11.12
N ARG A 154 -13.93 4.39 11.50
CA ARG A 154 -15.18 4.09 10.76
C ARG A 154 -16.02 5.33 10.52
N GLU A 155 -16.15 6.20 11.52
CA GLU A 155 -16.95 7.44 11.45
C GLU A 155 -16.43 8.45 10.41
N ARG A 156 -15.18 8.26 9.96
CA ARG A 156 -14.53 9.15 9.00
C ARG A 156 -14.53 8.60 7.57
N ILE A 157 -14.90 7.33 7.40
CA ILE A 157 -14.97 6.71 6.07
C ILE A 157 -16.32 7.07 5.47
N THR A 158 -16.27 7.90 4.45
CA THR A 158 -17.43 8.31 3.65
C THR A 158 -17.34 7.71 2.26
N ASP A 159 -18.37 7.93 1.45
CA ASP A 159 -18.42 7.47 0.06
C ASP A 159 -17.16 7.89 -0.71
N ASP A 160 -16.75 7.07 -1.66
CA ASP A 160 -15.53 7.25 -2.47
C ASP A 160 -14.20 6.97 -1.76
N MET A 161 -14.17 6.73 -0.45
CA MET A 161 -12.95 6.43 0.29
C MET A 161 -12.69 4.93 0.33
N CYS A 162 -11.46 4.53 -0.02
CA CYS A 162 -11.04 3.15 0.08
C CYS A 162 -10.00 2.97 1.20
N VAL A 163 -10.22 2.00 2.07
CA VAL A 163 -9.30 1.71 3.17
C VAL A 163 -8.33 0.61 2.77
N VAL A 164 -7.04 0.90 2.79
CA VAL A 164 -6.00 -0.07 2.42
C VAL A 164 -5.46 -0.78 3.65
N PHE A 165 -5.53 -2.09 3.61
CA PHE A 165 -4.91 -2.98 4.59
C PHE A 165 -3.86 -3.86 3.94
N PHE A 166 -2.79 -4.06 4.68
CA PHE A 166 -1.89 -5.19 4.49
C PHE A 166 -2.19 -6.22 5.60
N PRO A 167 -3.11 -7.17 5.36
CA PRO A 167 -3.64 -8.00 6.43
C PRO A 167 -2.60 -8.97 7.03
N GLU A 168 -1.47 -9.18 6.37
CA GLU A 168 -0.30 -9.89 6.93
C GLU A 168 0.29 -9.17 8.16
N GLY A 169 0.06 -7.85 8.28
CA GLY A 169 0.54 -7.01 9.37
C GLY A 169 2.02 -6.64 9.31
N THR A 170 2.77 -7.21 8.41
CA THR A 170 4.19 -6.89 8.13
C THR A 170 4.54 -7.30 6.71
N ARG A 171 5.67 -6.81 6.19
CA ARG A 171 6.18 -7.21 4.87
C ARG A 171 6.59 -8.68 4.86
N SER A 172 6.20 -9.41 3.82
CA SER A 172 6.67 -10.78 3.60
C SER A 172 8.06 -10.75 2.97
N ARG A 173 8.95 -11.62 3.47
CA ARG A 173 10.28 -11.82 2.89
C ARG A 173 10.31 -12.95 1.85
N THR A 174 9.20 -13.67 1.74
CA THR A 174 9.00 -14.79 0.82
C THR A 174 7.79 -14.52 -0.07
N THR A 175 7.60 -15.34 -1.09
CA THR A 175 6.39 -15.31 -1.93
C THR A 175 5.18 -15.96 -1.25
N GLU A 176 5.38 -16.64 -0.12
CA GLU A 176 4.30 -17.23 0.65
C GLU A 176 3.63 -16.19 1.53
N LEU A 177 2.30 -16.10 1.41
CA LEU A 177 1.49 -15.22 2.22
C LEU A 177 1.39 -15.74 3.66
N ARG A 178 1.56 -14.83 4.60
CA ARG A 178 1.25 -15.10 6.01
C ARG A 178 -0.25 -15.20 6.23
N PRO A 179 -0.70 -15.82 7.33
CA PRO A 179 -2.10 -15.76 7.72
C PRO A 179 -2.59 -14.30 7.83
N PHE A 180 -3.78 -14.04 7.33
CA PHE A 180 -4.36 -12.71 7.35
C PHE A 180 -4.99 -12.39 8.70
N LYS A 181 -4.72 -11.20 9.21
CA LYS A 181 -5.36 -10.65 10.41
C LYS A 181 -6.77 -10.18 10.07
N LYS A 182 -7.72 -10.45 10.98
CA LYS A 182 -9.15 -10.21 10.76
C LYS A 182 -9.58 -8.73 10.76
N GLY A 183 -8.67 -7.78 11.04
CA GLY A 183 -8.99 -6.34 11.17
C GLY A 183 -9.61 -5.71 9.93
N ALA A 184 -9.07 -6.01 8.74
CA ALA A 184 -9.59 -5.54 7.46
C ALA A 184 -11.03 -6.01 7.22
N PHE A 185 -11.28 -7.29 7.44
CA PHE A 185 -12.54 -7.96 7.18
C PHE A 185 -13.64 -7.56 8.16
N ARG A 186 -13.27 -7.34 9.43
CA ARG A 186 -14.20 -6.76 10.42
C ARG A 186 -14.60 -5.35 10.05
N MET A 187 -13.64 -4.51 9.62
CA MET A 187 -13.97 -3.15 9.18
C MET A 187 -14.91 -3.16 7.97
N ALA A 188 -14.69 -4.06 7.02
CA ALA A 188 -15.57 -4.22 5.87
C ALA A 188 -16.99 -4.60 6.28
N ALA A 189 -17.13 -5.59 7.18
CA ALA A 189 -18.44 -5.99 7.72
C ALA A 189 -19.10 -4.88 8.52
N ASP A 190 -18.36 -4.21 9.38
CA ASP A 190 -18.86 -3.11 10.20
C ASP A 190 -19.34 -1.91 9.39
N LEU A 191 -18.73 -1.62 8.24
CA LEU A 191 -19.11 -0.55 7.33
C LEU A 191 -20.07 -1.01 6.22
N ASN A 192 -20.30 -2.30 6.11
CA ASN A 192 -21.08 -2.93 5.03
C ASN A 192 -20.56 -2.52 3.64
N ILE A 193 -19.23 -2.57 3.47
CA ILE A 193 -18.56 -2.25 2.19
C ILE A 193 -17.78 -3.47 1.68
N PRO A 194 -17.71 -3.68 0.34
CA PRO A 194 -17.05 -4.85 -0.21
C PRO A 194 -15.54 -4.90 0.07
N VAL A 195 -15.00 -6.11 0.15
CA VAL A 195 -13.56 -6.37 0.19
C VAL A 195 -13.05 -6.62 -1.23
N VAL A 196 -12.02 -5.91 -1.63
CA VAL A 196 -11.31 -6.15 -2.88
C VAL A 196 -9.96 -6.80 -2.58
N PRO A 197 -9.77 -8.07 -2.97
CA PRO A 197 -8.43 -8.66 -2.95
C PRO A 197 -7.54 -7.97 -3.97
N VAL A 198 -6.31 -7.61 -3.57
CA VAL A 198 -5.36 -6.92 -4.44
C VAL A 198 -4.03 -7.65 -4.42
N SER A 199 -3.56 -8.09 -5.58
CA SER A 199 -2.25 -8.73 -5.70
C SER A 199 -1.19 -7.74 -6.19
N VAL A 200 -0.13 -7.59 -5.41
CA VAL A 200 1.04 -6.77 -5.73
C VAL A 200 2.19 -7.70 -6.08
N HIS A 201 2.76 -7.53 -7.28
CA HIS A 201 3.80 -8.41 -7.80
C HIS A 201 5.12 -7.65 -8.01
N ASN A 202 6.23 -8.32 -7.72
CA ASN A 202 7.60 -7.91 -8.04
C ASN A 202 8.14 -6.67 -7.30
N THR A 203 7.40 -6.04 -6.41
CA THR A 203 7.89 -4.87 -5.64
C THR A 203 9.09 -5.22 -4.77
N ASN A 204 9.17 -6.45 -4.26
CA ASN A 204 10.34 -6.97 -3.55
C ASN A 204 11.59 -7.12 -4.44
N ARG A 205 11.44 -7.18 -5.77
CA ARG A 205 12.56 -7.16 -6.72
C ARG A 205 13.06 -5.75 -6.96
N VAL A 206 12.16 -4.74 -6.91
CA VAL A 206 12.50 -3.33 -7.03
C VAL A 206 13.17 -2.82 -5.76
N LEU A 207 12.61 -3.14 -4.59
CA LEU A 207 13.20 -2.82 -3.31
C LEU A 207 12.98 -3.99 -2.34
N PRO A 208 13.98 -4.86 -2.14
CA PRO A 208 13.90 -5.92 -1.14
C PRO A 208 13.67 -5.35 0.26
N SER A 209 12.89 -6.05 1.08
CA SER A 209 12.61 -5.65 2.46
C SER A 209 13.91 -5.49 3.27
N ASP A 210 13.95 -4.44 4.07
CA ASP A 210 15.06 -4.13 4.98
C ASP A 210 16.40 -3.81 4.27
N THR A 211 16.34 -3.40 3.01
CA THR A 211 17.49 -2.93 2.25
C THR A 211 17.27 -1.52 1.68
N LEU A 212 18.34 -0.91 1.17
CA LEU A 212 18.33 0.28 0.32
C LEU A 212 18.77 -0.05 -1.11
N ASP A 213 18.58 -1.29 -1.52
CA ASP A 213 19.00 -1.79 -2.82
C ASP A 213 17.84 -1.66 -3.82
N TRP A 214 17.55 -0.41 -4.21
CA TRP A 214 16.60 -0.15 -5.28
C TRP A 214 17.11 -0.71 -6.60
N ARG A 215 16.21 -1.26 -7.39
CA ARG A 215 16.49 -1.77 -8.73
C ARG A 215 15.36 -1.39 -9.67
N PRO A 216 15.64 -0.99 -10.90
CA PRO A 216 14.60 -0.79 -11.91
C PRO A 216 13.89 -2.10 -12.20
N GLY A 217 12.61 -2.05 -12.54
CA GLY A 217 11.92 -3.27 -12.92
C GLY A 217 10.41 -3.15 -13.06
N PRO A 218 9.79 -4.19 -13.66
CA PRO A 218 8.34 -4.27 -13.83
C PRO A 218 7.66 -4.61 -12.52
N VAL A 219 6.56 -3.92 -12.25
CA VAL A 219 5.67 -4.15 -11.11
C VAL A 219 4.25 -4.28 -11.63
N LYS A 220 3.50 -5.25 -11.11
CA LYS A 220 2.10 -5.44 -11.49
C LYS A 220 1.19 -5.35 -10.27
N LEU A 221 0.06 -4.65 -10.44
CA LEU A 221 -1.03 -4.53 -9.49
C LEU A 221 -2.29 -5.13 -10.11
N VAL A 222 -2.92 -6.08 -9.44
CA VAL A 222 -4.13 -6.75 -9.92
C VAL A 222 -5.25 -6.55 -8.92
N PHE A 223 -6.34 -5.91 -9.35
CA PHE A 223 -7.60 -5.88 -8.60
C PHE A 223 -8.42 -7.10 -8.99
N HIS A 224 -8.78 -7.91 -8.00
CA HIS A 224 -9.69 -9.04 -8.19
C HIS A 224 -11.14 -8.59 -8.05
N GLU A 225 -12.08 -9.50 -8.29
CA GLU A 225 -13.50 -9.21 -8.12
C GLU A 225 -13.80 -8.82 -6.68
N PRO A 226 -14.57 -7.74 -6.46
CA PRO A 226 -15.04 -7.37 -5.12
C PRO A 226 -15.85 -8.51 -4.50
N ILE A 227 -15.63 -8.77 -3.21
CA ILE A 227 -16.40 -9.72 -2.43
C ILE A 227 -17.38 -8.91 -1.61
N GLU A 228 -18.67 -9.07 -1.91
CA GLU A 228 -19.74 -8.38 -1.23
C GLU A 228 -19.88 -8.87 0.22
N ILE A 229 -20.30 -7.98 1.11
CA ILE A 229 -20.53 -8.27 2.53
C ILE A 229 -22.02 -8.41 2.77
N THR A 230 -22.40 -9.42 3.55
CA THR A 230 -23.77 -9.61 4.05
C THR A 230 -23.75 -9.75 5.57
N PRO A 231 -24.88 -9.61 6.26
CA PRO A 231 -24.95 -9.82 7.72
C PRO A 231 -24.47 -11.21 8.16
N GLU A 232 -24.59 -12.22 7.30
CA GLU A 232 -24.21 -13.61 7.56
C GLU A 232 -22.75 -13.90 7.20
N THR A 233 -21.99 -12.90 6.73
CA THR A 233 -20.61 -13.11 6.29
C THR A 233 -19.71 -13.59 7.43
N ASP A 234 -19.18 -14.80 7.30
CA ASP A 234 -18.14 -15.30 8.20
C ASP A 234 -16.80 -14.62 7.92
N ILE A 235 -16.35 -13.84 8.90
CA ILE A 235 -15.08 -13.09 8.82
C ILE A 235 -13.86 -14.00 8.66
N ALA A 236 -13.88 -15.21 9.20
CA ALA A 236 -12.76 -16.13 9.08
C ALA A 236 -12.71 -16.72 7.65
N ALA A 237 -13.85 -17.16 7.14
CA ALA A 237 -13.98 -17.67 5.78
C ALA A 237 -13.65 -16.57 4.74
N LEU A 238 -14.13 -15.33 4.91
CA LEU A 238 -13.82 -14.20 4.05
C LEU A 238 -12.33 -13.91 4.01
N SER A 239 -11.68 -13.92 5.19
CA SER A 239 -10.23 -13.68 5.30
C SER A 239 -9.42 -14.75 4.56
N GLU A 240 -9.77 -16.01 4.71
CA GLU A 240 -9.08 -17.12 4.06
C GLU A 240 -9.33 -17.12 2.56
N HIS A 241 -10.57 -16.93 2.13
CA HIS A 241 -10.91 -16.83 0.70
C HIS A 241 -10.16 -15.68 0.01
N THR A 242 -10.08 -14.50 0.65
CA THR A 242 -9.28 -13.37 0.15
C THR A 242 -7.81 -13.74 0.03
N ARG A 243 -7.25 -14.44 1.03
CA ARG A 243 -5.85 -14.89 1.02
C ARG A 243 -5.59 -15.90 -0.11
N GLU A 244 -6.51 -16.83 -0.35
CA GLU A 244 -6.42 -17.81 -1.44
C GLU A 244 -6.41 -17.15 -2.82
N ILE A 245 -7.31 -16.18 -3.06
CA ILE A 245 -7.36 -15.42 -4.33
C ILE A 245 -5.98 -14.78 -4.59
N ILE A 246 -5.43 -14.07 -3.61
CA ILE A 246 -4.14 -13.40 -3.76
C ILE A 246 -3.01 -14.43 -3.93
N SER A 247 -3.01 -15.50 -3.13
CA SER A 247 -1.99 -16.56 -3.21
C SER A 247 -1.96 -17.23 -4.59
N ASN A 248 -3.12 -17.52 -5.16
CA ASN A 248 -3.22 -18.13 -6.49
C ASN A 248 -2.72 -17.18 -7.58
N ALA A 249 -3.06 -15.89 -7.49
CA ALA A 249 -2.58 -14.88 -8.43
C ALA A 249 -1.06 -14.66 -8.36
N LEU A 250 -0.44 -14.80 -7.19
CA LEU A 250 1.02 -14.67 -7.03
C LEU A 250 1.80 -15.87 -7.59
N LYS A 251 1.15 -17.02 -7.80
CA LYS A 251 1.75 -18.24 -8.37
C LYS A 251 1.60 -18.31 -9.89
N ALA A 252 0.63 -17.58 -10.47
CA ALA A 252 0.35 -17.49 -11.91
C ALA A 252 1.35 -16.55 -12.61
#